data_d6ca2a2a95130c11d432c90101bbf1be
#
_entry.id   d6ca2a2a95130c11d432c90101bbf1be
#
_cell.length_a   1.000
_cell.length_b   1.000
_cell.length_c   1.000
_cell.angle_alpha   90.00
_cell.angle_beta   90.00
_cell.angle_gamma   90.00
#
_symmetry.space_group_name_H-M   'P 1'
#
loop_
_entity.id
_entity.type
_entity.pdbx_description
1 polymer ?
#
loop_
_entity_poly.entity_id
_entity_poly.type
_entity_poly.pdbx_seq_one_letter_code
_entity_poly.pdbx_strand_id
1 'polypeptide(L)'
;MISRPRWTKTSLIFGGTALWGIVLIGCVTANRTIVAAPQIAGAKYVGSKECAQCHADQTDHFASASHSRLHLTDDKVGDTGCESCHGPGSLHSAAGGGKGTIINPRKSPETCFQCHLDKRAQFSLPNSHQVLNGKMSCADCHEVHKGNAIAGTGVDLEGQNAMCVKCHTQQKGPFVYEH
;
A
#
# COMPACT_ATOMS: atom_id res chain seq x y z
N MET A 1 -48.29 -30.23 -40.81
CA MET A 1 -48.54 -28.82 -40.40
C MET A 1 -47.94 -28.59 -39.02
N ILE A 2 -46.83 -27.92 -38.94
CA ILE A 2 -46.14 -27.64 -37.67
C ILE A 2 -46.58 -26.23 -37.24
N SER A 3 -47.33 -26.12 -36.15
CA SER A 3 -47.78 -24.84 -35.61
C SER A 3 -46.63 -24.13 -34.92
N ARG A 4 -46.32 -22.92 -35.36
CA ARG A 4 -45.33 -22.07 -34.70
C ARG A 4 -45.87 -21.50 -33.37
N PRO A 5 -45.13 -21.56 -32.27
CA PRO A 5 -45.58 -20.96 -31.01
C PRO A 5 -45.65 -19.42 -31.19
N ARG A 6 -46.79 -18.83 -30.84
CA ARG A 6 -47.00 -17.38 -30.78
C ARG A 6 -46.37 -16.89 -29.47
N TRP A 7 -45.17 -16.39 -29.53
CA TRP A 7 -44.56 -15.66 -28.40
C TRP A 7 -45.32 -14.34 -28.22
N THR A 8 -45.95 -14.15 -27.11
CA THR A 8 -46.63 -12.91 -26.80
C THR A 8 -45.64 -11.84 -26.43
N LYS A 9 -45.92 -10.56 -26.78
CA LYS A 9 -45.04 -9.41 -26.48
C LYS A 9 -44.75 -9.28 -24.99
N THR A 10 -45.60 -9.76 -24.13
CA THR A 10 -45.40 -9.85 -22.66
C THR A 10 -44.25 -10.76 -22.25
N SER A 11 -44.04 -11.91 -22.90
CA SER A 11 -42.92 -12.81 -22.58
C SER A 11 -41.56 -12.21 -22.88
N LEU A 12 -41.47 -11.36 -23.90
CA LEU A 12 -40.25 -10.63 -24.24
C LEU A 12 -39.91 -9.52 -23.23
N ILE A 13 -40.93 -8.87 -22.69
CA ILE A 13 -40.74 -7.81 -21.67
C ILE A 13 -40.23 -8.41 -20.36
N PHE A 14 -40.83 -9.49 -19.90
CA PHE A 14 -40.40 -10.16 -18.66
C PHE A 14 -39.01 -10.81 -18.79
N GLY A 15 -38.64 -11.35 -19.93
CA GLY A 15 -37.31 -11.88 -20.21
C GLY A 15 -36.23 -10.79 -20.20
N GLY A 16 -36.54 -9.63 -20.80
CA GLY A 16 -35.62 -8.48 -20.85
C GLY A 16 -35.35 -7.87 -19.46
N THR A 17 -36.39 -7.71 -18.65
CA THR A 17 -36.25 -7.14 -17.30
C THR A 17 -35.49 -8.07 -16.35
N ALA A 18 -35.69 -9.39 -16.46
CA ALA A 18 -34.93 -10.37 -15.67
C ALA A 18 -33.44 -10.38 -16.03
N LEU A 19 -33.11 -10.28 -17.31
CA LEU A 19 -31.70 -10.21 -17.76
C LEU A 19 -31.01 -8.92 -17.30
N TRP A 20 -31.70 -7.81 -17.34
CA TRP A 20 -31.20 -6.51 -16.85
C TRP A 20 -30.99 -6.53 -15.33
N GLY A 21 -31.89 -7.15 -14.58
CA GLY A 21 -31.75 -7.33 -13.13
C GLY A 21 -30.50 -8.12 -12.74
N ILE A 22 -30.18 -9.18 -13.47
CA ILE A 22 -28.98 -10.00 -13.24
C ILE A 22 -27.70 -9.20 -13.51
N VAL A 23 -27.66 -8.38 -14.57
CA VAL A 23 -26.50 -7.53 -14.89
C VAL A 23 -26.28 -6.47 -13.81
N LEU A 24 -27.35 -5.86 -13.29
CA LEU A 24 -27.22 -4.85 -12.23
C LEU A 24 -26.74 -5.45 -10.90
N ILE A 25 -27.23 -6.65 -10.54
CA ILE A 25 -26.78 -7.35 -9.32
C ILE A 25 -25.29 -7.75 -9.44
N GLY A 26 -24.84 -8.20 -10.61
CA GLY A 26 -23.44 -8.54 -10.87
C GLY A 26 -22.48 -7.36 -10.70
N CYS A 27 -22.91 -6.15 -11.01
CA CYS A 27 -22.09 -4.94 -10.82
C CYS A 27 -21.98 -4.46 -9.37
N VAL A 28 -22.95 -4.82 -8.52
CA VAL A 28 -22.98 -4.36 -7.10
C VAL A 28 -22.18 -5.29 -6.19
N THR A 29 -21.94 -6.54 -6.59
CA THR A 29 -21.24 -7.54 -5.77
C THR A 29 -19.74 -7.67 -6.06
N ALA A 30 -19.13 -6.70 -6.74
CA ALA A 30 -17.67 -6.63 -6.83
C ALA A 30 -17.11 -6.35 -5.43
N ASN A 31 -16.89 -7.39 -4.63
CA ASN A 31 -16.16 -7.33 -3.38
C ASN A 31 -14.75 -6.79 -3.68
N ARG A 32 -14.56 -5.50 -3.48
CA ARG A 32 -13.21 -4.92 -3.47
C ARG A 32 -12.51 -5.49 -2.24
N THR A 33 -11.50 -6.30 -2.45
CA THR A 33 -10.60 -6.69 -1.36
C THR A 33 -9.87 -5.43 -0.91
N ILE A 34 -10.29 -4.89 0.23
CA ILE A 34 -9.60 -3.77 0.88
C ILE A 34 -8.54 -4.40 1.78
N VAL A 35 -7.28 -4.08 1.53
CA VAL A 35 -6.19 -4.42 2.45
C VAL A 35 -6.20 -3.35 3.54
N ALA A 36 -6.65 -3.72 4.72
CA ALA A 36 -6.58 -2.83 5.88
C ALA A 36 -5.19 -2.92 6.50
N ALA A 37 -4.60 -1.77 6.80
CA ALA A 37 -3.37 -1.73 7.59
C ALA A 37 -3.64 -2.27 9.01
N PRO A 38 -2.70 -3.01 9.62
CA PRO A 38 -2.83 -3.43 11.01
C PRO A 38 -2.88 -2.22 11.93
N GLN A 39 -3.61 -2.34 13.03
CA GLN A 39 -3.73 -1.29 14.03
C GLN A 39 -3.52 -1.85 15.43
N ILE A 40 -3.00 -1.01 16.33
CA ILE A 40 -2.89 -1.35 17.75
C ILE A 40 -4.24 -1.11 18.41
N ALA A 41 -4.79 -2.13 19.05
CA ALA A 41 -6.10 -2.04 19.69
C ALA A 41 -6.11 -0.96 20.79
N GLY A 42 -7.12 -0.10 20.76
CA GLY A 42 -7.28 1.00 21.70
C GLY A 42 -6.44 2.25 21.42
N ALA A 43 -5.55 2.22 20.45
CA ALA A 43 -4.80 3.40 20.03
C ALA A 43 -5.71 4.41 19.32
N LYS A 44 -5.41 5.71 19.49
CA LYS A 44 -6.08 6.84 18.85
C LYS A 44 -5.08 7.67 18.08
N TYR A 45 -5.54 8.37 17.06
CA TYR A 45 -4.73 9.31 16.30
C TYR A 45 -4.38 10.54 17.15
N VAL A 46 -3.14 11.02 17.04
CA VAL A 46 -2.61 12.17 17.79
C VAL A 46 -2.06 13.27 16.89
N GLY A 47 -1.85 12.96 15.60
CA GLY A 47 -1.32 13.89 14.59
C GLY A 47 0.20 13.98 14.58
N SER A 48 0.74 14.42 13.43
CA SER A 48 2.19 14.48 13.17
C SER A 48 2.95 15.42 14.10
N LYS A 49 2.29 16.43 14.66
CA LYS A 49 2.90 17.35 15.64
C LYS A 49 3.34 16.66 16.92
N GLU A 50 2.57 15.65 17.37
CA GLU A 50 2.94 14.84 18.53
C GLU A 50 4.19 14.01 18.23
N CYS A 51 4.25 13.43 17.03
CA CYS A 51 5.41 12.65 16.59
C CYS A 51 6.68 13.48 16.53
N ALA A 52 6.59 14.73 16.06
CA ALA A 52 7.71 15.66 15.90
C ALA A 52 8.44 15.97 17.20
N GLN A 53 7.78 15.87 18.35
CA GLN A 53 8.38 16.13 19.66
C GLN A 53 9.57 15.21 19.96
N CYS A 54 9.54 13.97 19.46
CA CYS A 54 10.61 12.99 19.67
C CYS A 54 11.33 12.62 18.35
N HIS A 55 10.66 12.76 17.20
CA HIS A 55 11.15 12.36 15.88
C HIS A 55 11.35 13.56 14.94
N ALA A 56 11.97 14.65 15.45
CA ALA A 56 12.17 15.88 14.69
C ALA A 56 12.90 15.65 13.36
N ASP A 57 14.00 14.90 13.37
CA ASP A 57 14.78 14.59 12.18
C ASP A 57 13.95 13.91 11.07
N GLN A 58 13.15 12.91 11.43
CA GLN A 58 12.26 12.22 10.49
C GLN A 58 11.17 13.15 9.97
N THR A 59 10.63 14.01 10.83
CA THR A 59 9.58 14.97 10.48
C THR A 59 10.08 16.00 9.48
N ASP A 60 11.26 16.55 9.73
CA ASP A 60 11.89 17.57 8.87
C ASP A 60 12.20 16.99 7.47
N HIS A 61 12.76 15.80 7.42
CA HIS A 61 13.04 15.14 6.14
C HIS A 61 11.77 14.70 5.41
N PHE A 62 10.72 14.31 6.13
CA PHE A 62 9.46 13.83 5.54
C PHE A 62 8.78 14.90 4.70
N ALA A 63 8.94 16.18 5.00
CA ALA A 63 8.40 17.27 4.20
C ALA A 63 8.82 17.22 2.71
N SER A 64 9.99 16.64 2.41
CA SER A 64 10.48 16.44 1.05
C SER A 64 10.05 15.12 0.41
N ALA A 65 9.49 14.20 1.17
CA ALA A 65 9.07 12.87 0.68
C ALA A 65 7.80 12.96 -0.18
N SER A 66 7.67 12.04 -1.15
CA SER A 66 6.47 11.96 -2.02
C SER A 66 5.19 11.71 -1.22
N HIS A 67 5.31 11.01 -0.09
CA HIS A 67 4.19 10.71 0.79
C HIS A 67 3.82 11.85 1.75
N SER A 68 4.59 12.94 1.81
CA SER A 68 4.26 14.09 2.68
C SER A 68 2.92 14.76 2.34
N ARG A 69 2.39 14.51 1.15
CA ARG A 69 1.10 15.02 0.67
C ARG A 69 -0.10 14.13 1.00
N LEU A 70 0.12 13.04 1.75
CA LEU A 70 -0.98 12.17 2.19
C LEU A 70 -1.76 12.89 3.30
N HIS A 71 -2.89 13.46 2.91
CA HIS A 71 -3.90 13.94 3.82
C HIS A 71 -5.02 12.91 3.84
N LEU A 72 -5.28 12.32 5.00
CA LEU A 72 -6.53 11.59 5.20
C LEU A 72 -7.63 12.64 5.38
N THR A 73 -8.62 12.61 4.50
CA THR A 73 -9.69 13.62 4.39
C THR A 73 -10.76 13.49 5.48
N ASP A 74 -10.45 12.91 6.62
CA ASP A 74 -11.36 12.96 7.77
C ASP A 74 -11.02 14.18 8.61
N ASP A 75 -11.83 15.23 8.48
CA ASP A 75 -11.71 16.52 9.19
C ASP A 75 -11.64 16.38 10.72
N LYS A 76 -11.92 15.19 11.25
CA LYS A 76 -11.89 14.88 12.68
C LYS A 76 -10.53 14.44 13.20
N VAL A 77 -9.58 14.11 12.34
CA VAL A 77 -8.34 13.42 12.75
C VAL A 77 -7.09 14.29 12.63
N GLY A 78 -7.18 15.48 12.02
CA GLY A 78 -6.03 16.36 11.83
C GLY A 78 -4.99 15.78 10.86
N ASP A 79 -3.80 16.38 10.84
CA ASP A 79 -2.70 15.94 9.98
C ASP A 79 -2.21 14.54 10.35
N THR A 80 -2.64 13.54 9.57
CA THR A 80 -2.36 12.11 9.80
C THR A 80 -1.13 11.60 9.06
N GLY A 81 -0.30 12.49 8.53
CA GLY A 81 0.83 12.14 7.66
C GLY A 81 1.65 10.94 8.15
N CYS A 82 2.21 10.98 9.35
CA CYS A 82 2.95 9.86 9.95
C CYS A 82 2.05 8.64 10.21
N GLU A 83 0.88 8.89 10.76
CA GLU A 83 -0.06 7.87 11.18
C GLU A 83 -0.78 7.19 10.03
N SER A 84 -0.71 7.73 8.79
CA SER A 84 -1.17 7.04 7.58
C SER A 84 -0.43 5.71 7.34
N CYS A 85 0.82 5.64 7.77
CA CYS A 85 1.67 4.47 7.64
C CYS A 85 1.89 3.73 8.97
N HIS A 86 2.03 4.49 10.08
CA HIS A 86 2.34 3.95 11.39
C HIS A 86 1.10 3.60 12.24
N GLY A 87 -0.10 3.94 11.74
CA GLY A 87 -1.33 3.79 12.52
C GLY A 87 -1.39 4.74 13.71
N PRO A 88 -2.49 4.67 14.49
CA PRO A 88 -2.72 5.56 15.64
C PRO A 88 -1.60 5.51 16.67
N GLY A 89 -1.06 6.68 17.05
CA GLY A 89 0.15 6.81 17.86
C GLY A 89 -0.05 7.04 19.37
N SER A 90 -1.30 7.16 19.87
CA SER A 90 -1.54 7.60 21.25
C SER A 90 -0.89 6.70 22.30
N LEU A 91 -0.90 5.38 22.11
CA LEU A 91 -0.29 4.44 23.05
C LEU A 91 1.24 4.51 23.02
N HIS A 92 1.81 4.79 21.86
CA HIS A 92 3.25 4.97 21.70
C HIS A 92 3.73 6.26 22.38
N SER A 93 3.05 7.37 22.15
CA SER A 93 3.35 8.66 22.80
C SER A 93 3.20 8.55 24.32
N ALA A 94 2.08 8.01 24.81
CA ALA A 94 1.83 7.85 26.25
C ALA A 94 2.85 6.94 26.95
N ALA A 95 3.41 5.96 26.25
CA ALA A 95 4.45 5.07 26.76
C ALA A 95 5.87 5.67 26.67
N GLY A 96 6.03 6.90 26.17
CA GLY A 96 7.34 7.50 25.92
C GLY A 96 8.14 6.79 24.84
N GLY A 97 7.45 6.13 23.89
CA GLY A 97 8.04 5.33 22.83
C GLY A 97 7.94 3.83 23.09
N GLY A 98 8.70 3.06 22.34
CA GLY A 98 8.80 1.60 22.53
C GLY A 98 8.24 0.77 21.38
N LYS A 99 8.69 -0.47 21.32
CA LYS A 99 8.26 -1.44 20.29
C LYS A 99 6.92 -2.05 20.66
N GLY A 100 6.06 -2.26 19.65
CA GLY A 100 4.76 -2.91 19.84
C GLY A 100 3.61 -1.98 20.24
N THR A 101 3.87 -0.71 20.52
CA THR A 101 2.86 0.31 20.82
C THR A 101 2.46 1.16 19.62
N ILE A 102 3.10 0.92 18.50
CA ILE A 102 2.83 1.53 17.19
C ILE A 102 3.19 0.53 16.09
N ILE A 103 2.57 0.66 14.93
CA ILE A 103 2.87 -0.20 13.78
C ILE A 103 4.24 0.16 13.20
N ASN A 104 5.04 -0.88 12.93
CA ASN A 104 6.26 -0.75 12.17
C ASN A 104 6.03 -1.21 10.73
N PRO A 105 5.94 -0.31 9.74
CA PRO A 105 5.68 -0.66 8.33
C PRO A 105 6.73 -1.62 7.73
N ARG A 106 7.95 -1.63 8.28
CA ARG A 106 8.98 -2.59 7.87
C ARG A 106 8.58 -4.04 8.14
N LYS A 107 7.72 -4.29 9.12
CA LYS A 107 7.21 -5.61 9.50
C LYS A 107 5.78 -5.87 9.04
N SER A 108 5.15 -4.87 8.44
CA SER A 108 3.74 -4.89 8.07
C SER A 108 3.57 -4.29 6.67
N PRO A 109 3.88 -5.06 5.61
CA PRO A 109 3.77 -4.58 4.23
C PRO A 109 2.34 -4.21 3.84
N GLU A 110 1.33 -4.69 4.59
CA GLU A 110 -0.08 -4.31 4.45
C GLU A 110 -0.27 -2.80 4.57
N THR A 111 0.55 -2.14 5.37
CA THR A 111 0.58 -0.67 5.49
C THR A 111 0.81 0.02 4.15
N CYS A 112 1.65 -0.57 3.29
CA CYS A 112 1.91 -0.05 1.95
C CYS A 112 0.82 -0.49 0.97
N PHE A 113 0.38 -1.75 1.07
CA PHE A 113 -0.58 -2.34 0.16
C PHE A 113 -2.00 -1.77 0.26
N GLN A 114 -2.34 -1.09 1.34
CA GLN A 114 -3.63 -0.38 1.43
C GLN A 114 -3.81 0.65 0.31
N CYS A 115 -2.72 1.25 -0.20
CA CYS A 115 -2.72 2.18 -1.32
C CYS A 115 -2.07 1.57 -2.58
N HIS A 116 -1.00 0.78 -2.43
CA HIS A 116 -0.24 0.14 -3.50
C HIS A 116 -0.67 -1.32 -3.74
N LEU A 117 -1.98 -1.53 -3.93
CA LEU A 117 -2.55 -2.87 -4.09
C LEU A 117 -2.04 -3.60 -5.34
N ASP A 118 -1.73 -2.86 -6.41
CA ASP A 118 -1.11 -3.38 -7.63
C ASP A 118 0.24 -4.06 -7.35
N LYS A 119 1.03 -3.52 -6.43
CA LYS A 119 2.32 -4.10 -6.04
C LYS A 119 2.15 -5.42 -5.29
N ARG A 120 1.09 -5.57 -4.51
CA ARG A 120 0.80 -6.84 -3.85
C ARG A 120 0.64 -7.98 -4.86
N ALA A 121 -0.05 -7.73 -5.96
CA ALA A 121 -0.21 -8.71 -7.04
C ALA A 121 1.15 -9.06 -7.68
N GLN A 122 2.01 -8.08 -7.90
CA GLN A 122 3.36 -8.31 -8.45
C GLN A 122 4.22 -9.18 -7.54
N PHE A 123 4.17 -8.98 -6.21
CA PHE A 123 4.92 -9.79 -5.24
C PHE A 123 4.33 -11.19 -5.02
N SER A 124 3.16 -11.51 -5.58
CA SER A 124 2.61 -12.87 -5.60
C SER A 124 3.12 -13.72 -6.77
N LEU A 125 3.85 -13.13 -7.71
CA LEU A 125 4.39 -13.84 -8.86
C LEU A 125 5.56 -14.75 -8.47
N PRO A 126 5.77 -15.87 -9.20
CA PRO A 126 6.95 -16.71 -9.03
C PRO A 126 8.23 -15.88 -9.22
N ASN A 127 9.25 -16.17 -8.41
CA ASN A 127 10.56 -15.48 -8.44
C ASN A 127 10.54 -13.99 -8.07
N SER A 128 9.47 -13.50 -7.47
CA SER A 128 9.44 -12.15 -6.90
C SER A 128 10.23 -12.09 -5.57
N HIS A 129 10.64 -10.88 -5.18
CA HIS A 129 11.16 -10.66 -3.83
C HIS A 129 10.12 -11.05 -2.77
N GLN A 130 10.57 -11.71 -1.71
CA GLN A 130 9.70 -12.38 -0.75
C GLN A 130 9.13 -11.42 0.30
N VAL A 131 8.41 -10.39 -0.16
CA VAL A 131 7.78 -9.38 0.68
C VAL A 131 6.54 -9.93 1.39
N LEU A 132 5.74 -10.75 0.70
CA LEU A 132 4.49 -11.29 1.26
C LEU A 132 4.69 -12.28 2.40
N ASN A 133 5.84 -12.92 2.46
CA ASN A 133 6.19 -13.84 3.55
C ASN A 133 7.12 -13.21 4.61
N GLY A 134 7.33 -11.90 4.55
CA GLY A 134 8.04 -11.13 5.55
C GLY A 134 9.57 -11.27 5.53
N LYS A 135 10.17 -11.91 4.51
CA LYS A 135 11.64 -11.99 4.40
C LYS A 135 12.27 -10.69 3.93
N MET A 136 11.49 -9.88 3.21
CA MET A 136 11.88 -8.53 2.78
C MET A 136 10.73 -7.56 3.05
N SER A 137 11.06 -6.28 3.14
CA SER A 137 10.08 -5.21 3.25
C SER A 137 10.25 -4.19 2.13
N CYS A 138 9.22 -3.39 1.90
CA CYS A 138 9.31 -2.29 0.96
C CYS A 138 10.43 -1.31 1.34
N ALA A 139 10.64 -1.10 2.65
CA ALA A 139 11.67 -0.20 3.19
C ALA A 139 13.11 -0.75 3.08
N ASP A 140 13.31 -1.96 2.57
CA ASP A 140 14.66 -2.45 2.24
C ASP A 140 15.16 -1.85 0.93
N CYS A 141 14.23 -1.39 0.08
CA CYS A 141 14.53 -0.75 -1.19
C CYS A 141 14.08 0.71 -1.25
N HIS A 142 13.04 1.10 -0.53
CA HIS A 142 12.45 2.43 -0.58
C HIS A 142 12.71 3.24 0.68
N GLU A 143 13.17 4.48 0.51
CA GLU A 143 13.29 5.46 1.58
C GLU A 143 12.04 6.35 1.59
N VAL A 144 11.13 6.08 2.52
CA VAL A 144 9.81 6.73 2.55
C VAL A 144 9.78 8.04 3.32
N HIS A 145 10.80 8.30 4.15
CA HIS A 145 10.88 9.51 4.97
C HIS A 145 11.68 10.65 4.31
N LYS A 146 12.31 10.41 3.17
CA LYS A 146 13.16 11.39 2.46
C LYS A 146 12.67 11.60 1.03
N GLY A 147 13.14 12.66 0.40
CA GLY A 147 12.77 13.04 -0.97
C GLY A 147 13.14 12.00 -2.03
N ASN A 148 14.13 11.17 -1.78
CA ASN A 148 14.55 10.10 -2.69
C ASN A 148 13.70 8.85 -2.51
N ALA A 149 12.97 8.46 -3.54
CA ALA A 149 12.08 7.31 -3.49
C ALA A 149 12.80 5.97 -3.32
N ILE A 150 14.09 5.91 -3.67
CA ILE A 150 14.93 4.71 -3.53
C ILE A 150 16.06 5.01 -2.56
N ALA A 151 16.25 4.14 -1.57
CA ALA A 151 17.19 4.33 -0.50
C ALA A 151 18.64 4.49 -1.01
N GLY A 152 19.27 5.59 -0.59
CA GLY A 152 20.68 5.88 -0.89
C GLY A 152 20.96 6.31 -2.34
N THR A 153 19.93 6.60 -3.11
CA THR A 153 20.09 6.99 -4.51
C THR A 153 19.45 8.33 -4.81
N GLY A 154 20.11 9.12 -5.65
CA GLY A 154 19.41 10.08 -6.48
C GLY A 154 18.65 9.39 -7.61
N VAL A 155 18.37 10.11 -8.66
CA VAL A 155 17.73 9.57 -9.88
C VAL A 155 18.73 8.88 -10.83
N ASP A 156 19.98 8.71 -10.43
CA ASP A 156 20.99 8.09 -11.28
C ASP A 156 20.91 6.56 -11.25
N LEU A 157 21.23 5.95 -12.37
CA LEU A 157 21.18 4.50 -12.56
C LEU A 157 22.26 3.78 -11.72
N GLU A 158 23.40 4.42 -11.49
CA GLU A 158 24.52 3.87 -10.73
C GLU A 158 24.13 3.67 -9.26
N GLY A 159 23.46 4.66 -8.65
CA GLY A 159 22.97 4.55 -7.29
C GLY A 159 21.91 3.46 -7.12
N GLN A 160 21.03 3.27 -8.11
CA GLN A 160 20.05 2.18 -8.12
C GLN A 160 20.73 0.81 -8.17
N ASN A 161 21.72 0.64 -9.04
CA ASN A 161 22.48 -0.59 -9.14
C ASN A 161 23.23 -0.90 -7.84
N ALA A 162 23.85 0.10 -7.22
CA ALA A 162 24.55 -0.05 -5.95
C ALA A 162 23.64 -0.60 -4.83
N MET A 163 22.36 -0.24 -4.83
CA MET A 163 21.39 -0.81 -3.90
C MET A 163 21.12 -2.29 -4.19
N CYS A 164 20.88 -2.66 -5.44
CA CYS A 164 20.58 -4.05 -5.83
C CYS A 164 21.75 -4.99 -5.50
N VAL A 165 22.97 -4.58 -5.79
CA VAL A 165 24.17 -5.41 -5.59
C VAL A 165 24.60 -5.56 -4.12
N LYS A 166 23.97 -4.87 -3.18
CA LYS A 166 24.14 -5.16 -1.75
C LYS A 166 23.71 -6.59 -1.39
N CYS A 167 22.70 -7.11 -2.05
CA CYS A 167 22.21 -8.47 -1.89
C CYS A 167 22.61 -9.35 -3.07
N HIS A 168 22.53 -8.82 -4.29
CA HIS A 168 22.89 -9.51 -5.52
C HIS A 168 24.36 -9.28 -5.90
N THR A 169 25.26 -9.68 -5.01
CA THR A 169 26.71 -9.43 -5.15
C THR A 169 27.32 -10.00 -6.43
N GLN A 170 26.75 -11.11 -6.94
CA GLN A 170 27.17 -11.74 -8.20
C GLN A 170 26.86 -10.87 -9.43
N GLN A 171 25.96 -9.90 -9.29
CA GLN A 171 25.58 -8.98 -10.38
C GLN A 171 26.42 -7.70 -10.38
N LYS A 172 27.43 -7.61 -9.52
CA LYS A 172 28.27 -6.42 -9.40
C LYS A 172 29.27 -6.27 -10.55
N GLY A 173 29.60 -7.36 -11.25
CA GLY A 173 30.69 -7.41 -12.23
C GLY A 173 32.09 -7.53 -11.57
N PRO A 174 33.16 -7.44 -12.34
CA PRO A 174 33.17 -7.22 -13.80
C PRO A 174 32.61 -8.43 -14.55
N PHE A 175 31.89 -8.16 -15.63
CA PHE A 175 31.37 -9.22 -16.52
C PHE A 175 32.38 -9.52 -17.64
N VAL A 176 32.49 -10.80 -18.03
CA VAL A 176 33.38 -11.22 -19.14
C VAL A 176 32.89 -10.67 -20.48
N TYR A 177 31.60 -10.42 -20.57
CA TYR A 177 30.96 -9.80 -21.74
C TYR A 177 30.17 -8.59 -21.29
N GLU A 178 30.43 -7.43 -21.89
CA GLU A 178 29.63 -6.24 -21.77
C GLU A 178 28.49 -6.29 -22.80
N HIS A 179 27.29 -5.95 -22.36
CA HIS A 179 26.12 -5.87 -23.23
C HIS A 179 25.86 -4.43 -23.64
#